data_cb7c586446070583cb88538ef9891241
#
_entry.id   cb7c586446070583cb88538ef9891241
#
_cell.length_a   1.000
_cell.length_b   1.000
_cell.length_c   1.000
_cell.angle_alpha   90.00
_cell.angle_beta   90.00
_cell.angle_gamma   90.00
#
_symmetry.space_group_name_H-M   'P 1'
#
loop_
_entity.id
_entity.type
_entity.pdbx_description
1 polymer ?
#
loop_
_entity_poly.entity_id
_entity_poly.type
_entity_poly.pdbx_seq_one_letter_code
_entity_poly.pdbx_strand_id
1 'polypeptide(L)'
;MSQAWMIASGKGGVGKSTLAAALAVGLAMRGQRVAIVDADIGLRSLDVMLGLENHIVYDLVDVIRGTCKLKQALVHHWRYPTLSLLPAAQMCDSSQVTDLDMQRIIFRLKKDYAYVLVDCPAGIGRGFQNVLGAADDTILVTTPDDVAMRDVERVCGLVTEYGLPRPMLIVNQAVGEMVRSGDMYAPQVIAQTLDLQLLGVVPKSEQVYRRLLKQMTAIEGKGDVQAALNRIVRRLIGEQIPIPMIEKDSRAAFTRLFRRDKKGSEWL
;
A
#
# COMPACT_ATOMS: atom_id res chain seq x y z
N MET A 1 5.98 6.59 -20.27
CA MET A 1 6.34 7.66 -19.32
C MET A 1 6.58 7.03 -17.96
N SER A 2 7.52 7.55 -17.17
CA SER A 2 7.76 7.07 -15.79
C SER A 2 6.68 7.60 -14.86
N GLN A 3 6.22 6.78 -13.90
CA GLN A 3 5.20 7.14 -12.91
C GLN A 3 5.73 6.97 -11.49
N ALA A 4 5.44 7.94 -10.61
CA ALA A 4 5.73 7.89 -9.19
C ALA A 4 4.42 7.76 -8.41
N TRP A 5 4.25 6.66 -7.66
CA TRP A 5 3.08 6.41 -6.84
C TRP A 5 3.43 6.46 -5.36
N MET A 6 2.77 7.35 -4.65
CA MET A 6 2.79 7.36 -3.19
C MET A 6 1.84 6.28 -2.67
N ILE A 7 2.33 5.40 -1.80
CA ILE A 7 1.50 4.39 -1.12
C ILE A 7 1.27 4.88 0.30
N ALA A 8 0.01 5.20 0.63
CA ALA A 8 -0.38 5.86 1.85
C ALA A 8 -1.49 5.12 2.58
N SER A 9 -1.63 5.40 3.87
CA SER A 9 -2.73 4.91 4.70
C SER A 9 -3.01 5.90 5.83
N GLY A 10 -4.27 6.01 6.24
CA GLY A 10 -4.65 6.89 7.33
C GLY A 10 -4.21 6.40 8.71
N LYS A 11 -4.00 5.08 8.88
CA LYS A 11 -3.53 4.48 10.14
C LYS A 11 -2.47 3.41 9.92
N GLY A 12 -1.73 3.07 10.98
CA GLY A 12 -0.79 1.95 11.01
C GLY A 12 -1.49 0.59 10.99
N GLY A 13 -0.77 -0.47 10.56
CA GLY A 13 -1.24 -1.85 10.64
C GLY A 13 -2.21 -2.30 9.53
N VAL A 14 -2.61 -1.44 8.60
CA VAL A 14 -3.48 -1.81 7.46
C VAL A 14 -2.75 -2.64 6.39
N GLY A 15 -1.44 -2.82 6.50
CA GLY A 15 -0.61 -3.57 5.56
C GLY A 15 -0.04 -2.76 4.40
N LYS A 16 0.10 -1.46 4.55
CA LYS A 16 0.65 -0.53 3.55
C LYS A 16 2.00 -1.00 3.01
N SER A 17 3.03 -1.11 3.85
CA SER A 17 4.39 -1.52 3.45
C SER A 17 4.42 -2.94 2.87
N THR A 18 3.62 -3.87 3.41
CA THR A 18 3.46 -5.21 2.86
C THR A 18 2.93 -5.19 1.43
N LEU A 19 1.95 -4.33 1.15
CA LEU A 19 1.41 -4.16 -0.20
C LEU A 19 2.40 -3.40 -1.09
N ALA A 20 3.10 -2.38 -0.58
CA ALA A 20 4.13 -1.65 -1.32
C ALA A 20 5.22 -2.61 -1.83
N ALA A 21 5.77 -3.44 -0.96
CA ALA A 21 6.75 -4.47 -1.33
C ALA A 21 6.19 -5.47 -2.35
N ALA A 22 4.94 -5.94 -2.14
CA ALA A 22 4.31 -6.89 -3.05
C ALA A 22 4.03 -6.30 -4.44
N LEU A 23 3.61 -5.04 -4.52
CA LEU A 23 3.38 -4.34 -5.79
C LEU A 23 4.70 -4.11 -6.53
N ALA A 24 5.76 -3.69 -5.83
CA ALA A 24 7.08 -3.51 -6.41
C ALA A 24 7.63 -4.80 -7.02
N VAL A 25 7.56 -5.91 -6.26
CA VAL A 25 7.94 -7.23 -6.76
C VAL A 25 7.06 -7.66 -7.92
N GLY A 26 5.74 -7.45 -7.83
CA GLY A 26 4.80 -7.81 -8.89
C GLY A 26 5.01 -7.09 -10.22
N LEU A 27 5.42 -5.82 -10.17
CA LEU A 27 5.84 -5.04 -11.34
C LEU A 27 7.18 -5.57 -11.90
N ALA A 28 8.16 -5.84 -11.02
CA ALA A 28 9.45 -6.38 -11.42
C ALA A 28 9.34 -7.78 -12.06
N MET A 29 8.46 -8.65 -11.54
CA MET A 29 8.13 -9.95 -12.13
C MET A 29 7.59 -9.85 -13.56
N ARG A 30 7.12 -8.66 -13.96
CA ARG A 30 6.65 -8.35 -15.33
C ARG A 30 7.69 -7.61 -16.17
N GLY A 31 8.95 -7.64 -15.72
CA GLY A 31 10.07 -7.02 -16.42
C GLY A 31 10.10 -5.49 -16.33
N GLN A 32 9.25 -4.86 -15.50
CA GLN A 32 9.27 -3.42 -15.30
C GLN A 32 10.48 -3.02 -14.45
N ARG A 33 11.11 -1.89 -14.80
CA ARG A 33 12.15 -1.28 -13.96
C ARG A 33 11.47 -0.50 -12.83
N VAL A 34 11.68 -0.94 -11.59
CA VAL A 34 10.99 -0.42 -10.40
C VAL A 34 12.00 0.04 -9.37
N ALA A 35 11.81 1.27 -8.88
CA ALA A 35 12.43 1.73 -7.64
C ALA A 35 11.35 1.75 -6.55
N ILE A 36 11.65 1.21 -5.38
CA ILE A 36 10.83 1.40 -4.19
C ILE A 36 11.64 2.20 -3.16
N VAL A 37 11.01 3.24 -2.62
CA VAL A 37 11.60 4.15 -1.63
C VAL A 37 10.89 3.92 -0.30
N ASP A 38 11.65 3.59 0.72
CA ASP A 38 11.15 3.57 2.09
C ASP A 38 11.24 4.98 2.68
N ALA A 39 10.11 5.65 2.84
CA ALA A 39 10.03 6.99 3.44
C ALA A 39 9.60 6.95 4.91
N ASP A 40 9.45 5.76 5.51
CA ASP A 40 9.12 5.58 6.93
C ASP A 40 10.39 5.60 7.80
N ILE A 41 10.92 6.81 7.95
CA ILE A 41 12.19 7.06 8.66
C ILE A 41 12.06 6.64 10.12
N GLY A 42 13.04 5.85 10.58
CA GLY A 42 13.10 5.30 11.94
C GLY A 42 12.52 3.88 12.07
N LEU A 43 11.59 3.45 11.20
CA LEU A 43 11.04 2.08 11.24
C LEU A 43 11.73 1.12 10.27
N ARG A 44 12.07 1.60 9.06
CA ARG A 44 12.80 0.83 8.05
C ARG A 44 12.30 -0.62 7.93
N SER A 45 11.19 -0.81 7.24
CA SER A 45 10.53 -2.11 7.18
C SER A 45 10.67 -2.83 5.84
N LEU A 46 10.88 -2.08 4.74
CA LEU A 46 10.90 -2.66 3.39
C LEU A 46 12.12 -3.55 3.12
N ASP A 47 13.26 -3.25 3.70
CA ASP A 47 14.47 -4.06 3.55
C ASP A 47 14.28 -5.49 4.09
N VAL A 48 13.68 -5.63 5.28
CA VAL A 48 13.35 -6.94 5.86
C VAL A 48 12.32 -7.68 5.01
N MET A 49 11.28 -6.97 4.52
CA MET A 49 10.24 -7.57 3.69
C MET A 49 10.75 -8.05 2.33
N LEU A 50 11.82 -7.42 1.81
CA LEU A 50 12.46 -7.76 0.56
C LEU A 50 13.71 -8.67 0.72
N GLY A 51 14.12 -8.98 1.96
CA GLY A 51 15.32 -9.78 2.25
C GLY A 51 16.61 -9.07 1.84
N LEU A 52 16.69 -7.76 2.04
CA LEU A 52 17.80 -6.90 1.63
C LEU A 52 18.53 -6.24 2.81
N GLU A 53 18.14 -6.53 4.04
CA GLU A 53 18.64 -5.88 5.27
C GLU A 53 20.17 -5.94 5.42
N ASN A 54 20.81 -7.02 4.94
CA ASN A 54 22.25 -7.22 5.02
C ASN A 54 23.04 -6.59 3.86
N HIS A 55 22.37 -5.93 2.92
CA HIS A 55 23.01 -5.35 1.73
C HIS A 55 23.04 -3.80 1.77
N ILE A 56 22.57 -3.19 2.85
CA ILE A 56 22.44 -1.76 2.96
C ILE A 56 23.72 -1.15 3.52
N VAL A 57 24.32 -0.23 2.74
CA VAL A 57 25.49 0.55 3.13
C VAL A 57 25.11 2.01 3.35
N TYR A 58 24.27 2.55 2.51
CA TYR A 58 23.77 3.92 2.55
C TYR A 58 22.25 3.93 2.50
N ASP A 59 21.66 5.01 2.99
CA ASP A 59 20.22 5.21 3.06
C ASP A 59 19.76 6.53 2.39
N LEU A 60 18.47 6.81 2.46
CA LEU A 60 17.84 8.01 1.93
C LEU A 60 18.47 9.28 2.48
N VAL A 61 18.78 9.33 3.78
CA VAL A 61 19.34 10.52 4.46
C VAL A 61 20.79 10.74 4.05
N ASP A 62 21.58 9.69 3.82
CA ASP A 62 22.92 9.80 3.27
C ASP A 62 22.93 10.46 1.89
N VAL A 63 21.96 10.14 1.05
CA VAL A 63 21.79 10.78 -0.26
C VAL A 63 21.45 12.27 -0.10
N ILE A 64 20.52 12.60 0.81
CA ILE A 64 20.10 13.98 1.09
C ILE A 64 21.28 14.81 1.59
N ARG A 65 22.08 14.27 2.51
CA ARG A 65 23.26 14.93 3.09
C ARG A 65 24.43 15.03 2.11
N GLY A 66 24.35 14.33 0.96
CA GLY A 66 25.44 14.27 -0.01
C GLY A 66 26.61 13.37 0.38
N THR A 67 26.45 12.54 1.41
CA THR A 67 27.44 11.55 1.87
C THR A 67 27.72 10.51 0.79
N CYS A 68 26.70 10.20 -0.01
CA CYS A 68 26.82 9.28 -1.14
C CYS A 68 25.99 9.76 -2.34
N LYS A 69 26.26 9.18 -3.51
CA LYS A 69 25.41 9.36 -4.71
C LYS A 69 24.19 8.45 -4.62
N LEU A 70 23.04 8.87 -5.19
CA LEU A 70 21.80 8.09 -5.22
C LEU A 70 22.03 6.63 -5.67
N LYS A 71 22.84 6.42 -6.71
CA LYS A 71 23.16 5.07 -7.23
C LYS A 71 23.89 4.18 -6.22
N GLN A 72 24.60 4.75 -5.26
CA GLN A 72 25.33 3.99 -4.23
C GLN A 72 24.40 3.56 -3.08
N ALA A 73 23.31 4.31 -2.84
CA ALA A 73 22.31 3.98 -1.83
C ALA A 73 21.23 3.01 -2.36
N LEU A 74 21.13 2.82 -3.67
CA LEU A 74 20.18 1.88 -4.27
C LEU A 74 20.68 0.43 -4.10
N VAL A 75 19.87 -0.38 -3.42
CA VAL A 75 20.10 -1.81 -3.24
C VAL A 75 19.31 -2.60 -4.27
N HIS A 76 20.00 -3.29 -5.18
CA HIS A 76 19.35 -4.12 -6.20
C HIS A 76 18.88 -5.44 -5.60
N HIS A 77 17.63 -5.81 -5.94
CA HIS A 77 17.08 -7.07 -5.45
C HIS A 77 17.72 -8.27 -6.17
N TRP A 78 18.27 -9.19 -5.41
CA TRP A 78 19.03 -10.34 -5.94
C TRP A 78 18.20 -11.26 -6.85
N ARG A 79 16.91 -11.44 -6.57
CA ARG A 79 15.98 -12.29 -7.35
C ARG A 79 15.31 -11.54 -8.49
N TYR A 80 15.11 -10.23 -8.35
CA TYR A 80 14.42 -9.36 -9.33
C TYR A 80 15.35 -8.20 -9.70
N PRO A 81 16.30 -8.39 -10.64
CA PRO A 81 17.34 -7.38 -10.94
C PRO A 81 16.79 -6.03 -11.41
N THR A 82 15.53 -5.99 -11.87
CA THR A 82 14.84 -4.75 -12.27
C THR A 82 14.24 -3.98 -11.10
N LEU A 83 14.30 -4.53 -9.87
CA LEU A 83 13.82 -3.90 -8.65
C LEU A 83 15.00 -3.37 -7.84
N SER A 84 14.90 -2.11 -7.40
CA SER A 84 15.86 -1.50 -6.49
C SER A 84 15.14 -0.86 -5.31
N LEU A 85 15.71 -1.00 -4.13
CA LEU A 85 15.26 -0.38 -2.89
C LEU A 85 16.15 0.84 -2.58
N LEU A 86 15.55 1.99 -2.27
CA LEU A 86 16.20 3.07 -1.53
C LEU A 86 15.70 2.99 -0.08
N PRO A 87 16.53 2.51 0.86
CA PRO A 87 16.10 2.27 2.23
C PRO A 87 15.96 3.56 3.04
N ALA A 88 15.08 3.56 4.03
CA ALA A 88 14.97 4.62 5.02
C ALA A 88 16.18 4.61 5.98
N ALA A 89 16.45 5.75 6.61
CA ALA A 89 17.40 5.84 7.71
C ALA A 89 16.80 5.25 9.00
N GLN A 90 17.62 4.52 9.77
CA GLN A 90 17.20 3.95 11.06
C GLN A 90 17.31 4.94 12.22
N MET A 91 18.36 5.74 12.23
CA MET A 91 18.70 6.66 13.33
C MET A 91 18.66 8.11 12.83
N CYS A 92 17.50 8.59 12.48
CA CYS A 92 17.34 9.96 12.03
C CYS A 92 15.96 10.49 12.40
N ASP A 93 15.87 11.79 12.67
CA ASP A 93 14.60 12.47 12.83
C ASP A 93 14.00 12.73 11.43
N SER A 94 12.73 12.39 11.26
CA SER A 94 11.98 12.65 10.02
C SER A 94 11.94 14.13 9.64
N SER A 95 12.21 15.05 10.58
CA SER A 95 12.34 16.49 10.34
C SER A 95 13.53 16.86 9.45
N GLN A 96 14.51 15.97 9.28
CA GLN A 96 15.69 16.18 8.45
C GLN A 96 15.44 15.93 6.95
N VAL A 97 14.28 15.40 6.60
CA VAL A 97 13.85 15.18 5.21
C VAL A 97 12.80 16.23 4.86
N THR A 98 13.03 16.95 3.77
CA THR A 98 12.09 17.94 3.26
C THR A 98 11.34 17.42 2.02
N ASP A 99 10.27 18.11 1.65
CA ASP A 99 9.52 17.86 0.42
C ASP A 99 10.41 18.06 -0.83
N LEU A 100 11.26 19.08 -0.84
CA LEU A 100 12.21 19.34 -1.93
C LEU A 100 13.24 18.22 -2.08
N ASP A 101 13.68 17.62 -0.98
CA ASP A 101 14.61 16.49 -1.02
C ASP A 101 13.93 15.27 -1.67
N MET A 102 12.69 14.96 -1.26
CA MET A 102 11.91 13.88 -1.85
C MET A 102 11.63 14.12 -3.33
N GLN A 103 11.24 15.34 -3.72
CA GLN A 103 11.04 15.72 -5.13
C GLN A 103 12.30 15.48 -5.96
N ARG A 104 13.47 15.92 -5.47
CA ARG A 104 14.77 15.74 -6.18
C ARG A 104 15.12 14.27 -6.34
N ILE A 105 14.91 13.46 -5.31
CA ILE A 105 15.20 12.02 -5.34
C ILE A 105 14.27 11.31 -6.32
N ILE A 106 12.96 11.53 -6.21
CA ILE A 106 11.96 10.89 -7.08
C ILE A 106 12.15 11.32 -8.53
N PHE A 107 12.41 12.60 -8.79
CA PHE A 107 12.74 13.10 -10.13
C PHE A 107 13.96 12.40 -10.76
N ARG A 108 15.01 12.14 -9.95
CA ARG A 108 16.19 11.39 -10.42
C ARG A 108 15.85 9.93 -10.69
N LEU A 109 15.09 9.28 -9.80
CA LEU A 109 14.68 7.89 -10.00
C LEU A 109 13.82 7.71 -11.25
N LYS A 110 12.92 8.65 -11.54
CA LYS A 110 12.09 8.63 -12.76
C LYS A 110 12.87 8.63 -14.07
N LYS A 111 14.16 8.99 -14.08
CA LYS A 111 15.01 8.91 -15.27
C LYS A 111 15.39 7.48 -15.63
N ASP A 112 15.58 6.63 -14.62
CA ASP A 112 16.12 5.28 -14.80
C ASP A 112 15.05 4.18 -14.60
N TYR A 113 13.93 4.49 -13.93
CA TYR A 113 12.88 3.53 -13.58
C TYR A 113 11.55 3.89 -14.25
N ALA A 114 10.81 2.87 -14.68
CA ALA A 114 9.47 3.04 -15.23
C ALA A 114 8.44 3.36 -14.11
N TYR A 115 8.65 2.78 -12.93
CA TYR A 115 7.81 2.98 -11.76
C TYR A 115 8.65 3.31 -10.54
N VAL A 116 8.24 4.34 -9.80
CA VAL A 116 8.79 4.69 -8.50
C VAL A 116 7.68 4.55 -7.47
N LEU A 117 7.78 3.59 -6.57
CA LEU A 117 6.84 3.42 -5.46
C LEU A 117 7.43 4.05 -4.20
N VAL A 118 6.66 4.86 -3.48
CA VAL A 118 7.10 5.48 -2.23
C VAL A 118 6.22 4.99 -1.10
N ASP A 119 6.79 4.18 -0.22
CA ASP A 119 6.10 3.73 0.99
C ASP A 119 6.16 4.83 2.05
N CYS A 120 5.02 5.50 2.28
CA CYS A 120 4.92 6.61 3.22
C CYS A 120 4.80 6.13 4.67
N PRO A 121 5.19 6.91 5.67
CA PRO A 121 4.77 6.65 7.04
C PRO A 121 3.24 6.65 7.16
N ALA A 122 2.72 5.96 8.17
CA ALA A 122 1.28 5.92 8.42
C ALA A 122 0.76 7.28 8.93
N GLY A 123 -0.47 7.61 8.58
CA GLY A 123 -1.13 8.86 8.98
C GLY A 123 -0.79 10.03 8.06
N ILE A 124 -1.01 11.24 8.55
CA ILE A 124 -0.95 12.51 7.80
C ILE A 124 0.13 13.47 8.31
N GLY A 125 1.11 12.93 9.03
CA GLY A 125 2.20 13.70 9.61
C GLY A 125 3.19 14.25 8.57
N ARG A 126 4.26 14.87 9.05
CA ARG A 126 5.27 15.52 8.19
C ARG A 126 5.85 14.58 7.14
N GLY A 127 6.16 13.32 7.48
CA GLY A 127 6.71 12.36 6.53
C GLY A 127 5.78 12.08 5.35
N PHE A 128 4.46 12.00 5.58
CA PHE A 128 3.46 11.92 4.52
C PHE A 128 3.48 13.19 3.64
N GLN A 129 3.49 14.38 4.25
CA GLN A 129 3.48 15.65 3.53
C GLN A 129 4.73 15.84 2.66
N ASN A 130 5.90 15.39 3.12
CA ASN A 130 7.15 15.44 2.35
C ASN A 130 7.11 14.62 1.05
N VAL A 131 6.30 13.56 1.00
CA VAL A 131 6.16 12.71 -0.20
C VAL A 131 5.08 13.25 -1.14
N LEU A 132 4.07 13.92 -0.58
CA LEU A 132 2.88 14.34 -1.31
C LEU A 132 3.21 15.15 -2.57
N GLY A 133 4.15 16.10 -2.47
CA GLY A 133 4.59 16.94 -3.59
C GLY A 133 5.54 16.29 -4.59
N ALA A 134 5.94 15.05 -4.34
CA ALA A 134 6.89 14.33 -5.18
C ALA A 134 6.24 13.22 -6.02
N ALA A 135 5.03 12.81 -5.69
CA ALA A 135 4.29 11.76 -6.38
C ALA A 135 3.44 12.31 -7.53
N ASP A 136 3.21 11.50 -8.55
CA ASP A 136 2.25 11.78 -9.63
C ASP A 136 0.83 11.37 -9.23
N ASP A 137 0.70 10.26 -8.49
CA ASP A 137 -0.57 9.68 -8.04
C ASP A 137 -0.44 9.06 -6.66
N THR A 138 -1.59 8.76 -6.04
CA THR A 138 -1.67 8.16 -4.71
C THR A 138 -2.44 6.84 -4.74
N ILE A 139 -1.88 5.81 -4.12
CA ILE A 139 -2.56 4.56 -3.81
C ILE A 139 -2.85 4.54 -2.32
N LEU A 140 -4.12 4.58 -1.94
CA LEU A 140 -4.55 4.45 -0.55
C LEU A 140 -4.80 3.00 -0.19
N VAL A 141 -4.25 2.59 0.94
CA VAL A 141 -4.48 1.28 1.53
C VAL A 141 -5.34 1.43 2.78
N THR A 142 -6.45 0.71 2.83
CA THR A 142 -7.36 0.70 3.98
C THR A 142 -7.81 -0.71 4.33
N THR A 143 -8.40 -0.88 5.51
CA THR A 143 -9.14 -2.08 5.91
C THR A 143 -10.64 -1.76 5.94
N PRO A 144 -11.53 -2.76 5.77
CA PRO A 144 -12.97 -2.51 5.67
C PRO A 144 -13.64 -2.35 7.04
N ASP A 145 -13.21 -1.33 7.80
CA ASP A 145 -13.74 -0.94 9.12
C ASP A 145 -13.99 0.56 9.23
N ASP A 146 -14.87 0.98 10.15
CA ASP A 146 -15.30 2.37 10.33
C ASP A 146 -14.17 3.37 10.60
N VAL A 147 -13.19 2.96 11.42
CA VAL A 147 -12.08 3.83 11.79
C VAL A 147 -11.21 4.11 10.58
N ALA A 148 -10.91 3.05 9.80
CA ALA A 148 -10.09 3.16 8.62
C ALA A 148 -10.75 4.04 7.53
N MET A 149 -12.08 4.03 7.41
CA MET A 149 -12.81 4.90 6.47
C MET A 149 -12.62 6.38 6.78
N ARG A 150 -12.79 6.78 8.06
CA ARG A 150 -12.58 8.18 8.49
C ARG A 150 -11.15 8.66 8.24
N ASP A 151 -10.19 7.78 8.46
CA ASP A 151 -8.78 8.11 8.22
C ASP A 151 -8.48 8.28 6.72
N VAL A 152 -9.12 7.48 5.86
CA VAL A 152 -9.02 7.64 4.40
C VAL A 152 -9.60 8.98 3.93
N GLU A 153 -10.76 9.41 4.46
CA GLU A 153 -11.35 10.71 4.13
C GLU A 153 -10.38 11.86 4.40
N ARG A 154 -9.68 11.84 5.54
CA ARG A 154 -8.67 12.84 5.88
C ARG A 154 -7.50 12.86 4.90
N VAL A 155 -7.01 11.68 4.52
CA VAL A 155 -5.93 11.57 3.53
C VAL A 155 -6.39 12.08 2.17
N CYS A 156 -7.59 11.73 1.73
CA CYS A 156 -8.18 12.22 0.47
C CYS A 156 -8.28 13.74 0.45
N GLY A 157 -8.73 14.35 1.56
CA GLY A 157 -8.80 15.80 1.69
C GLY A 157 -7.44 16.47 1.44
N LEU A 158 -6.38 15.98 2.08
CA LEU A 158 -5.02 16.51 1.91
C LEU A 158 -4.47 16.31 0.50
N VAL A 159 -4.69 15.12 -0.10
CA VAL A 159 -4.26 14.83 -1.48
C VAL A 159 -4.94 15.80 -2.48
N THR A 160 -6.23 16.05 -2.28
CA THR A 160 -7.02 16.97 -3.12
C THR A 160 -6.59 18.43 -2.90
N GLU A 161 -6.38 18.85 -1.66
CA GLU A 161 -5.91 20.19 -1.31
C GLU A 161 -4.54 20.48 -1.92
N TYR A 162 -3.68 19.47 -2.00
CA TYR A 162 -2.38 19.58 -2.64
C TYR A 162 -2.44 19.63 -4.17
N GLY A 163 -3.60 19.38 -4.77
CA GLY A 163 -3.82 19.41 -6.21
C GLY A 163 -3.45 18.14 -6.96
N LEU A 164 -3.22 17.04 -6.25
CA LEU A 164 -2.99 15.72 -6.86
C LEU A 164 -4.31 15.08 -7.33
N PRO A 165 -4.26 14.15 -8.30
CA PRO A 165 -5.41 13.35 -8.70
C PRO A 165 -6.05 12.61 -7.51
N ARG A 166 -7.34 12.32 -7.62
CA ARG A 166 -8.03 11.49 -6.61
C ARG A 166 -7.34 10.14 -6.46
N PRO A 167 -7.07 9.70 -5.21
CA PRO A 167 -6.38 8.45 -4.96
C PRO A 167 -7.09 7.22 -5.52
N MET A 168 -6.32 6.22 -5.91
CA MET A 168 -6.80 4.87 -6.15
C MET A 168 -6.84 4.10 -4.82
N LEU A 169 -7.87 3.26 -4.61
CA LEU A 169 -8.10 2.56 -3.35
C LEU A 169 -7.77 1.08 -3.44
N ILE A 170 -7.00 0.57 -2.49
CA ILE A 170 -6.87 -0.86 -2.21
C ILE A 170 -7.52 -1.15 -0.85
N VAL A 171 -8.54 -2.01 -0.83
CA VAL A 171 -9.12 -2.54 0.40
C VAL A 171 -8.41 -3.83 0.75
N ASN A 172 -7.63 -3.80 1.83
CA ASN A 172 -6.83 -4.92 2.31
C ASN A 172 -7.52 -5.64 3.47
N GLN A 173 -7.12 -6.89 3.73
CA GLN A 173 -7.60 -7.73 4.82
C GLN A 173 -9.12 -7.98 4.79
N ALA A 174 -9.74 -7.99 3.62
CA ALA A 174 -11.15 -8.29 3.47
C ALA A 174 -11.44 -9.77 3.81
N VAL A 175 -12.45 -9.99 4.66
CA VAL A 175 -12.93 -11.32 5.02
C VAL A 175 -14.27 -11.56 4.32
N GLY A 176 -14.26 -12.38 3.27
CA GLY A 176 -15.43 -12.55 2.40
C GLY A 176 -16.70 -13.02 3.13
N GLU A 177 -16.58 -13.86 4.15
CA GLU A 177 -17.71 -14.30 4.98
C GLU A 177 -18.31 -13.11 5.75
N MET A 178 -17.47 -12.29 6.40
CA MET A 178 -17.92 -11.11 7.14
C MET A 178 -18.55 -10.04 6.24
N VAL A 179 -18.06 -9.90 5.00
CA VAL A 179 -18.68 -9.02 4.00
C VAL A 179 -20.06 -9.56 3.61
N ARG A 180 -20.21 -10.86 3.38
CA ARG A 180 -21.50 -11.48 3.04
C ARG A 180 -22.51 -11.37 4.18
N SER A 181 -22.08 -11.62 5.42
CA SER A 181 -22.94 -11.47 6.61
C SER A 181 -23.27 -10.03 6.95
N GLY A 182 -22.55 -9.05 6.39
CA GLY A 182 -22.70 -7.62 6.71
C GLY A 182 -22.02 -7.19 8.01
N ASP A 183 -21.09 -8.00 8.53
CA ASP A 183 -20.26 -7.68 9.70
C ASP A 183 -19.03 -6.87 9.31
N MET A 184 -18.78 -6.75 8.00
CA MET A 184 -17.70 -5.98 7.38
C MET A 184 -18.24 -5.23 6.16
N TYR A 185 -17.78 -4.01 5.93
CA TYR A 185 -18.18 -3.24 4.75
C TYR A 185 -17.76 -3.93 3.45
N ALA A 186 -18.65 -3.90 2.47
CA ALA A 186 -18.27 -4.34 1.13
C ALA A 186 -17.27 -3.33 0.52
N PRO A 187 -16.15 -3.79 -0.07
CA PRO A 187 -15.13 -2.90 -0.64
C PRO A 187 -15.68 -1.91 -1.67
N GLN A 188 -16.68 -2.31 -2.45
CA GLN A 188 -17.36 -1.46 -3.43
C GLN A 188 -18.12 -0.32 -2.75
N VAL A 189 -18.76 -0.59 -1.61
CA VAL A 189 -19.48 0.43 -0.83
C VAL A 189 -18.48 1.45 -0.27
N ILE A 190 -17.33 1.00 0.23
CA ILE A 190 -16.27 1.90 0.70
C ILE A 190 -15.83 2.82 -0.44
N ALA A 191 -15.50 2.25 -1.60
CA ALA A 191 -15.05 3.03 -2.75
C ALA A 191 -16.11 4.04 -3.22
N GLN A 192 -17.38 3.65 -3.27
CA GLN A 192 -18.49 4.51 -3.65
C GLN A 192 -18.73 5.64 -2.62
N THR A 193 -18.71 5.31 -1.32
CA THR A 193 -18.92 6.30 -0.25
C THR A 193 -17.82 7.36 -0.25
N LEU A 194 -16.58 6.96 -0.54
CA LEU A 194 -15.42 7.86 -0.58
C LEU A 194 -15.20 8.50 -1.96
N ASP A 195 -16.02 8.15 -2.95
CA ASP A 195 -15.87 8.56 -4.36
C ASP A 195 -14.45 8.31 -4.88
N LEU A 196 -13.93 7.09 -4.65
CA LEU A 196 -12.60 6.65 -5.06
C LEU A 196 -12.65 5.50 -6.07
N GLN A 197 -11.69 5.49 -6.97
CA GLN A 197 -11.49 4.36 -7.87
C GLN A 197 -10.96 3.16 -7.09
N LEU A 198 -11.74 2.07 -7.01
CA LEU A 198 -11.28 0.82 -6.43
C LEU A 198 -10.25 0.17 -7.35
N LEU A 199 -9.00 0.08 -6.91
CA LEU A 199 -7.91 -0.58 -7.63
C LEU A 199 -7.94 -2.10 -7.40
N GLY A 200 -8.33 -2.53 -6.20
CA GLY A 200 -8.51 -3.93 -5.90
C GLY A 200 -8.82 -4.24 -4.44
N VAL A 201 -9.10 -5.53 -4.20
CA VAL A 201 -9.41 -6.08 -2.88
C VAL A 201 -8.46 -7.22 -2.60
N VAL A 202 -7.79 -7.18 -1.44
CA VAL A 202 -6.87 -8.23 -1.00
C VAL A 202 -7.49 -8.94 0.21
N PRO A 203 -7.68 -10.26 0.15
CA PRO A 203 -8.28 -11.01 1.25
C PRO A 203 -7.30 -11.12 2.43
N LYS A 204 -7.85 -11.23 3.65
CA LYS A 204 -7.08 -11.56 4.84
C LYS A 204 -6.56 -13.00 4.74
N SER A 205 -5.25 -13.19 4.99
CA SER A 205 -4.65 -14.53 4.93
C SER A 205 -3.42 -14.62 5.82
N GLU A 206 -3.33 -15.67 6.62
CA GLU A 206 -2.14 -15.99 7.41
C GLU A 206 -0.93 -16.34 6.54
N GLN A 207 -1.15 -16.74 5.30
CA GLN A 207 -0.05 -17.07 4.38
C GLN A 207 0.85 -15.86 4.11
N VAL A 208 0.34 -14.63 4.20
CA VAL A 208 1.14 -13.41 4.07
C VAL A 208 2.24 -13.38 5.12
N TYR A 209 1.87 -13.59 6.38
CA TYR A 209 2.82 -13.63 7.49
C TYR A 209 3.86 -14.75 7.31
N ARG A 210 3.42 -15.96 6.95
CA ARG A 210 4.31 -17.11 6.71
C ARG A 210 5.30 -16.88 5.56
N ARG A 211 4.93 -16.07 4.56
CA ARG A 211 5.82 -15.68 3.46
C ARG A 211 6.85 -14.66 3.90
N LEU A 212 6.43 -13.64 4.63
CA LEU A 212 7.36 -12.64 5.18
C LEU A 212 8.44 -13.28 6.05
N LEU A 213 8.12 -14.30 6.86
CA LEU A 213 9.11 -15.07 7.62
C LEU A 213 10.15 -15.80 6.74
N LYS A 214 9.83 -16.00 5.46
CA LYS A 214 10.73 -16.59 4.46
C LYS A 214 11.36 -15.55 3.54
N GLN A 215 11.32 -14.27 3.91
CA GLN A 215 11.78 -13.15 3.08
C GLN A 215 11.15 -13.17 1.68
N MET A 216 9.85 -13.49 1.61
CA MET A 216 9.03 -13.49 0.41
C MET A 216 7.87 -12.51 0.60
N THR A 217 7.56 -11.76 -0.44
CA THR A 217 6.43 -10.83 -0.40
C THR A 217 5.09 -11.55 -0.60
N ALA A 218 4.00 -10.86 -0.32
CA ALA A 218 2.66 -11.43 -0.41
C ALA A 218 2.27 -11.90 -1.83
N ILE A 219 2.87 -11.34 -2.87
CA ILE A 219 2.60 -11.70 -4.28
C ILE A 219 3.33 -12.97 -4.73
N GLU A 220 4.41 -13.35 -4.04
CA GLU A 220 5.17 -14.56 -4.34
C GLU A 220 4.47 -15.78 -3.77
N GLY A 221 4.29 -16.81 -4.57
CA GLY A 221 3.61 -18.05 -4.19
C GLY A 221 2.28 -18.25 -4.89
N LYS A 222 1.35 -19.00 -4.27
CA LYS A 222 0.04 -19.34 -4.84
C LYS A 222 -1.08 -18.99 -3.84
N GLY A 223 -2.30 -18.79 -4.35
CA GLY A 223 -3.51 -18.58 -3.56
C GLY A 223 -4.19 -17.23 -3.83
N ASP A 224 -5.26 -16.95 -3.07
CA ASP A 224 -6.17 -15.84 -3.33
C ASP A 224 -5.52 -14.46 -3.19
N VAL A 225 -4.61 -14.29 -2.21
CA VAL A 225 -3.84 -13.05 -2.03
C VAL A 225 -2.96 -12.78 -3.25
N GLN A 226 -2.22 -13.79 -3.69
CA GLN A 226 -1.36 -13.69 -4.87
C GLN A 226 -2.20 -13.37 -6.13
N ALA A 227 -3.32 -14.05 -6.31
CA ALA A 227 -4.22 -13.79 -7.44
C ALA A 227 -4.81 -12.36 -7.40
N ALA A 228 -5.18 -11.87 -6.21
CA ALA A 228 -5.66 -10.51 -6.01
C ALA A 228 -4.58 -9.46 -6.34
N LEU A 229 -3.37 -9.62 -5.81
CA LEU A 229 -2.24 -8.74 -6.06
C LEU A 229 -1.83 -8.74 -7.54
N ASN A 230 -1.83 -9.89 -8.19
CA ASN A 230 -1.57 -9.97 -9.64
C ASN A 230 -2.60 -9.17 -10.46
N ARG A 231 -3.89 -9.20 -10.09
CA ARG A 231 -4.91 -8.39 -10.76
C ARG A 231 -4.68 -6.90 -10.53
N ILE A 232 -4.28 -6.49 -9.30
CA ILE A 232 -3.94 -5.10 -8.99
C ILE A 232 -2.76 -4.63 -9.84
N VAL A 233 -1.66 -5.38 -9.87
CA VAL A 233 -0.47 -5.04 -10.65
C VAL A 233 -0.80 -4.92 -12.15
N ARG A 234 -1.63 -5.81 -12.69
CA ARG A 234 -2.06 -5.74 -14.08
C ARG A 234 -2.88 -4.47 -14.38
N ARG A 235 -3.74 -4.02 -13.45
CA ARG A 235 -4.46 -2.73 -13.59
C ARG A 235 -3.50 -1.55 -13.54
N LEU A 236 -2.49 -1.60 -12.67
CA LEU A 236 -1.47 -0.54 -12.58
C LEU A 236 -0.68 -0.35 -13.86
N ILE A 237 -0.48 -1.43 -14.64
CA ILE A 237 0.17 -1.33 -15.96
C ILE A 237 -0.81 -1.08 -17.11
N GLY A 238 -2.07 -0.73 -16.80
CA GLY A 238 -3.08 -0.31 -17.77
C GLY A 238 -4.02 -1.39 -18.31
N GLU A 239 -3.94 -2.63 -17.80
CA GLU A 239 -4.85 -3.69 -18.24
C GLU A 239 -6.27 -3.51 -17.66
N GLN A 240 -7.29 -3.67 -18.50
CA GLN A 240 -8.70 -3.61 -18.11
C GLN A 240 -9.14 -4.96 -17.50
N ILE A 241 -9.01 -5.10 -16.19
CA ILE A 241 -9.36 -6.33 -15.47
C ILE A 241 -10.51 -6.06 -14.51
N PRO A 242 -11.61 -6.81 -14.59
CA PRO A 242 -12.73 -6.70 -13.66
C PRO A 242 -12.30 -6.94 -12.20
N ILE A 243 -12.89 -6.19 -11.29
CA ILE A 243 -12.73 -6.41 -9.85
C ILE A 243 -13.79 -7.43 -9.42
N PRO A 244 -13.41 -8.57 -8.84
CA PRO A 244 -14.37 -9.54 -8.33
C PRO A 244 -15.27 -8.89 -7.27
N MET A 245 -16.58 -9.02 -7.43
CA MET A 245 -17.54 -8.56 -6.42
C MET A 245 -17.70 -9.64 -5.33
N ILE A 246 -17.74 -9.19 -4.08
CA ILE A 246 -18.16 -10.01 -2.95
C ILE A 246 -19.64 -9.70 -2.74
N GLU A 247 -20.53 -10.54 -3.27
CA GLU A 247 -21.98 -10.35 -3.14
C GLU A 247 -22.44 -10.64 -1.71
N LYS A 248 -23.39 -9.84 -1.20
CA LYS A 248 -24.06 -10.12 0.07
C LYS A 248 -24.92 -11.38 -0.09
N ASP A 249 -24.83 -12.28 0.88
CA ASP A 249 -25.71 -13.45 0.90
C ASP A 249 -27.10 -12.98 1.30
N SER A 250 -28.05 -13.05 0.36
CA SER A 250 -29.47 -12.70 0.59
C SER A 250 -30.12 -13.51 1.73
N ARG A 251 -29.60 -14.71 2.00
CA ARG A 251 -30.05 -15.56 3.13
C ARG A 251 -29.60 -15.06 4.50
N ALA A 252 -28.44 -14.42 4.60
CA ALA A 252 -27.93 -13.87 5.86
C ALA A 252 -28.75 -12.68 6.37
N ALA A 253 -29.33 -11.87 5.46
CA ALA A 253 -30.25 -10.78 5.82
C ALA A 253 -31.55 -11.31 6.44
N PHE A 254 -32.07 -12.46 5.95
CA PHE A 254 -33.28 -13.09 6.46
C PHE A 254 -33.08 -13.65 7.89
N THR A 255 -31.93 -14.24 8.16
CA THR A 255 -31.63 -14.85 9.48
C THR A 255 -31.47 -13.79 10.59
N ARG A 256 -31.07 -12.56 10.28
CA ARG A 256 -31.01 -11.45 11.25
C ARG A 256 -32.38 -10.90 11.65
N LEU A 257 -33.34 -10.86 10.73
CA LEU A 257 -34.73 -10.46 11.04
C LEU A 257 -35.33 -11.42 12.08
N PHE A 258 -35.12 -12.73 11.95
CA PHE A 258 -35.66 -13.74 12.90
C PHE A 258 -34.88 -13.89 14.22
N ARG A 259 -33.61 -13.43 14.28
CA ARG A 259 -32.85 -13.40 15.56
C ARG A 259 -33.19 -12.18 16.42
N ARG A 260 -33.71 -11.10 15.85
CA ARG A 260 -34.15 -9.93 16.64
C ARG A 260 -35.44 -10.20 17.41
N ASP A 261 -36.32 -11.02 16.90
CA ASP A 261 -37.60 -11.34 17.55
C ASP A 261 -37.49 -12.36 18.72
N LYS A 262 -36.38 -13.14 18.78
CA LYS A 262 -36.18 -14.09 19.89
C LYS A 262 -35.55 -13.48 21.17
N LYS A 263 -35.06 -12.24 21.15
CA LYS A 263 -34.53 -11.54 22.33
C LYS A 263 -35.54 -10.61 23.00
N GLY A 264 -36.76 -10.56 22.50
CA GLY A 264 -37.85 -9.72 23.05
C GLY A 264 -38.84 -10.41 23.96
N SER A 265 -38.70 -11.71 24.28
CA SER A 265 -39.70 -12.46 25.06
C SER A 265 -39.20 -13.10 26.35
N GLU A 266 -38.10 -12.61 26.94
CA GLU A 266 -37.64 -13.04 28.27
C GLU A 266 -37.58 -11.90 29.28
N TRP A 267 -38.65 -11.11 29.39
CA TRP A 267 -38.93 -10.26 30.54
C TRP A 267 -40.45 -10.12 30.68
N LEU A 268 -41.09 -11.11 31.31
CA LEU A 268 -42.34 -11.01 32.07
C LEU A 268 -42.35 -12.09 33.12
#